data_a606d690fee77226cb649516b9c0b968
#
_entry.id   a606d690fee77226cb649516b9c0b968
#
_cell.length_a   1.000
_cell.length_b   1.000
_cell.length_c   1.000
_cell.angle_alpha   90.00
_cell.angle_beta   90.00
_cell.angle_gamma   90.00
#
_symmetry.space_group_name_H-M   'P 1'
#
loop_
_entity.id
_entity.type
_entity.pdbx_description
1 polymer ?
#
loop_
_entity_poly.entity_id
_entity_poly.type
_entity_poly.pdbx_seq_one_letter_code
_entity_poly.pdbx_strand_id
1 'polypeptide(L)'
;MGDGVDELDVALVDALHLNPLASFEELGSVLEVAPVTAARRWRRLVSTGRAWVSSAPGPQLPLRAALFEAECQPGAASAVADEFAAIPQVFSVNITTGPDNLYAFVIAADQPLLAALVVDRLPAIAGLNRVQSALMTQLFSGTRWRLGGLSPDQVRAVTPEPAKAIPAHEFDEFDRELFLALQHDGRLSFRDLAAAVGRPEPTVRRRLGLLTHAGVLAFRTDFARVQAGWPTAVALKLSVTGSAVAAVGRTLVRYPETRFCVELTGGGAANIFVTMQLHNVSDLDPVIHRLSAEHPGVAVLDTRVVLRSLKSWGRLLGLDGRARDVVPVDLWAPV
;
A
#
# COMPACT_ATOMS: atom_id res chain seq x y z
N MET A 1 -2.57 -31.72 5.13
CA MET A 1 -3.47 -30.56 4.95
C MET A 1 -2.65 -29.52 4.23
N GLY A 2 -3.08 -29.12 3.02
CA GLY A 2 -2.27 -28.27 2.13
C GLY A 2 -1.95 -26.91 2.75
N ASP A 3 -0.68 -26.53 2.70
CA ASP A 3 -0.16 -25.23 3.13
C ASP A 3 -0.51 -24.10 2.12
N GLY A 4 -1.43 -24.34 1.19
CA GLY A 4 -1.88 -23.41 0.16
C GLY A 4 -2.95 -22.43 0.65
N VAL A 5 -3.11 -21.36 -0.11
CA VAL A 5 -4.25 -20.43 -0.03
C VAL A 5 -5.39 -21.03 -0.83
N ASP A 6 -6.59 -21.12 -0.25
CA ASP A 6 -7.79 -21.57 -0.92
C ASP A 6 -8.77 -20.41 -1.20
N GLU A 7 -9.87 -20.70 -1.90
CA GLU A 7 -10.88 -19.70 -2.29
C GLU A 7 -11.47 -18.96 -1.07
N LEU A 8 -11.67 -19.65 0.06
CA LEU A 8 -12.19 -19.02 1.27
C LEU A 8 -11.17 -18.09 1.92
N ASP A 9 -9.88 -18.39 1.81
CA ASP A 9 -8.82 -17.48 2.27
C ASP A 9 -8.79 -16.20 1.40
N VAL A 10 -8.95 -16.35 0.07
CA VAL A 10 -9.06 -15.21 -0.86
C VAL A 10 -10.28 -14.36 -0.53
N ALA A 11 -11.44 -14.97 -0.33
CA ALA A 11 -12.67 -14.26 0.04
C ALA A 11 -12.53 -13.55 1.41
N LEU A 12 -11.89 -14.18 2.39
CA LEU A 12 -11.62 -13.58 3.70
C LEU A 12 -10.71 -12.35 3.58
N VAL A 13 -9.64 -12.43 2.79
CA VAL A 13 -8.74 -11.29 2.54
C VAL A 13 -9.46 -10.18 1.79
N ASP A 14 -10.28 -10.50 0.78
CA ASP A 14 -11.09 -9.51 0.06
C ASP A 14 -12.09 -8.79 0.95
N ALA A 15 -12.74 -9.52 1.87
CA ALA A 15 -13.61 -8.90 2.87
C ALA A 15 -12.84 -7.92 3.76
N LEU A 16 -11.63 -8.29 4.19
CA LEU A 16 -10.75 -7.43 4.98
C LEU A 16 -10.11 -6.29 4.18
N HIS A 17 -9.98 -6.38 2.85
CA HIS A 17 -9.62 -5.22 2.02
C HIS A 17 -10.71 -4.15 2.02
N LEU A 18 -11.98 -4.54 2.11
CA LEU A 18 -13.11 -3.62 2.17
C LEU A 18 -13.32 -3.06 3.58
N ASN A 19 -13.19 -3.93 4.59
CA ASN A 19 -13.35 -3.59 6.00
C ASN A 19 -12.24 -4.24 6.85
N PRO A 20 -11.06 -3.61 6.98
CA PRO A 20 -9.91 -4.18 7.69
C PRO A 20 -10.20 -4.51 9.16
N LEU A 21 -11.18 -3.87 9.76
CA LEU A 21 -11.56 -4.04 11.17
C LEU A 21 -12.85 -4.85 11.37
N ALA A 22 -13.44 -5.43 10.31
CA ALA A 22 -14.63 -6.28 10.44
C ALA A 22 -14.42 -7.36 11.51
N SER A 23 -15.44 -7.54 12.36
CA SER A 23 -15.41 -8.60 13.37
C SER A 23 -15.45 -10.00 12.74
N PHE A 24 -15.03 -11.02 13.46
CA PHE A 24 -15.11 -12.38 12.92
C PHE A 24 -16.54 -12.89 12.83
N GLU A 25 -17.49 -12.31 13.58
CA GLU A 25 -18.91 -12.52 13.47
C GLU A 25 -19.44 -11.98 12.13
N GLU A 26 -19.11 -10.75 11.78
CA GLU A 26 -19.45 -10.14 10.48
C GLU A 26 -18.84 -10.92 9.32
N LEU A 27 -17.53 -11.22 9.40
CA LEU A 27 -16.83 -12.01 8.37
C LEU A 27 -17.44 -13.42 8.24
N GLY A 28 -17.79 -14.07 9.35
CA GLY A 28 -18.43 -15.37 9.36
C GLY A 28 -19.80 -15.32 8.68
N SER A 29 -20.59 -14.29 8.95
CA SER A 29 -21.90 -14.07 8.32
C SER A 29 -21.78 -13.85 6.81
N VAL A 30 -20.86 -12.98 6.38
CA VAL A 30 -20.65 -12.65 4.95
C VAL A 30 -20.10 -13.84 4.16
N LEU A 31 -19.23 -14.65 4.77
CA LEU A 31 -18.57 -15.77 4.12
C LEU A 31 -19.30 -17.12 4.34
N GLU A 32 -20.43 -17.10 5.03
CA GLU A 32 -21.24 -18.28 5.35
C GLU A 32 -20.45 -19.38 6.09
N VAL A 33 -19.60 -18.96 7.03
CA VAL A 33 -18.80 -19.86 7.88
C VAL A 33 -18.91 -19.50 9.35
N ALA A 34 -18.61 -20.44 10.23
CA ALA A 34 -18.57 -20.14 11.67
C ALA A 34 -17.51 -19.08 11.97
N PRO A 35 -17.76 -18.08 12.85
CA PRO A 35 -16.80 -17.05 13.24
C PRO A 35 -15.43 -17.60 13.66
N VAL A 36 -15.43 -18.71 14.40
CA VAL A 36 -14.20 -19.39 14.81
C VAL A 36 -13.38 -19.92 13.63
N THR A 37 -14.04 -20.28 12.53
CA THR A 37 -13.38 -20.70 11.29
C THR A 37 -12.71 -19.52 10.61
N ALA A 38 -13.39 -18.39 10.47
CA ALA A 38 -12.81 -17.15 9.95
C ALA A 38 -11.60 -16.69 10.78
N ALA A 39 -11.74 -16.69 12.11
CA ALA A 39 -10.68 -16.32 13.05
C ALA A 39 -9.45 -17.25 12.94
N ARG A 40 -9.67 -18.57 12.82
CA ARG A 40 -8.59 -19.55 12.68
C ARG A 40 -7.85 -19.38 11.36
N ARG A 41 -8.56 -19.14 10.25
CA ARG A 41 -7.96 -18.89 8.92
C ARG A 41 -7.15 -17.61 8.92
N TRP A 42 -7.70 -16.53 9.44
CA TRP A 42 -6.97 -15.26 9.59
C TRP A 42 -5.67 -15.43 10.38
N ARG A 43 -5.72 -16.05 11.57
CA ARG A 43 -4.52 -16.32 12.36
C ARG A 43 -3.47 -17.13 11.60
N ARG A 44 -3.88 -18.13 10.81
CA ARG A 44 -2.97 -18.90 9.95
C ARG A 44 -2.33 -18.03 8.88
N LEU A 45 -3.10 -17.18 8.19
CA LEU A 45 -2.57 -16.27 7.16
C LEU A 45 -1.55 -15.28 7.75
N VAL A 46 -1.85 -14.71 8.91
CA VAL A 46 -0.94 -13.79 9.62
C VAL A 46 0.31 -14.51 10.10
N SER A 47 0.19 -15.64 10.80
CA SER A 47 1.33 -16.38 11.35
C SER A 47 2.29 -16.92 10.28
N THR A 48 1.80 -17.09 9.06
CA THR A 48 2.62 -17.52 7.90
C THR A 48 3.09 -16.34 7.04
N GLY A 49 2.85 -15.10 7.47
CA GLY A 49 3.23 -13.89 6.74
C GLY A 49 2.49 -13.68 5.42
N ARG A 50 1.35 -14.37 5.21
CA ARG A 50 0.59 -14.28 3.96
C ARG A 50 -0.35 -13.09 3.90
N ALA A 51 -0.91 -12.68 5.04
CA ALA A 51 -1.78 -11.52 5.12
C ALA A 51 -1.51 -10.73 6.40
N TRP A 52 -1.77 -9.43 6.36
CA TRP A 52 -1.67 -8.56 7.54
C TRP A 52 -2.57 -7.36 7.39
N VAL A 53 -2.95 -6.78 8.53
CA VAL A 53 -3.58 -5.46 8.60
C VAL A 53 -2.62 -4.51 9.27
N SER A 54 -2.56 -3.27 8.78
CA SER A 54 -1.75 -2.20 9.37
C SER A 54 -2.48 -0.86 9.31
N SER A 55 -2.08 0.07 10.17
CA SER A 55 -2.48 1.47 10.05
C SER A 55 -1.93 2.10 8.78
N ALA A 56 -2.62 3.09 8.28
CA ALA A 56 -2.23 3.92 7.14
C ALA A 56 -2.71 5.37 7.38
N PRO A 57 -2.10 6.38 6.73
CA PRO A 57 -2.64 7.72 6.73
C PRO A 57 -4.06 7.72 6.19
N GLY A 58 -4.95 8.36 6.91
CA GLY A 58 -6.28 8.64 6.40
C GLY A 58 -6.26 9.81 5.41
N PRO A 59 -7.34 9.99 4.63
CA PRO A 59 -7.38 11.00 3.57
C PRO A 59 -7.31 12.46 4.10
N GLN A 60 -7.53 12.66 5.41
CA GLN A 60 -7.48 13.97 6.05
C GLN A 60 -6.13 14.24 6.73
N LEU A 61 -5.21 13.27 6.81
CA LEU A 61 -3.88 13.50 7.36
C LEU A 61 -3.04 14.28 6.35
N PRO A 62 -2.58 15.51 6.68
CA PRO A 62 -1.67 16.24 5.83
C PRO A 62 -0.34 15.48 5.71
N LEU A 63 0.11 15.30 4.48
CA LEU A 63 1.39 14.64 4.21
C LEU A 63 1.94 15.08 2.85
N ARG A 64 3.21 14.78 2.62
CA ARG A 64 3.90 14.91 1.36
C ARG A 64 4.46 13.56 0.94
N ALA A 65 4.37 13.24 -0.34
CA ALA A 65 4.90 11.99 -0.85
C ALA A 65 5.59 12.18 -2.20
N ALA A 66 6.55 11.32 -2.48
CA ALA A 66 7.27 11.31 -3.74
C ALA A 66 7.51 9.88 -4.25
N LEU A 67 7.53 9.73 -5.55
CA LEU A 67 8.18 8.63 -6.24
C LEU A 67 9.67 8.98 -6.33
N PHE A 68 10.54 8.08 -5.89
CA PHE A 68 11.97 8.16 -6.05
C PHE A 68 12.43 6.98 -6.92
N GLU A 69 13.12 7.27 -8.00
CA GLU A 69 13.61 6.28 -8.95
C GLU A 69 15.13 6.36 -9.01
N ALA A 70 15.77 5.22 -9.16
CA ALA A 70 17.23 5.15 -9.18
C ALA A 70 17.72 4.13 -10.21
N GLU A 71 18.83 4.51 -10.87
CA GLU A 71 19.73 3.60 -11.56
C GLU A 71 20.82 3.18 -10.59
N CYS A 72 20.80 1.91 -10.18
CA CYS A 72 21.84 1.35 -9.33
C CYS A 72 23.01 0.84 -10.16
N GLN A 73 24.22 0.94 -9.60
CA GLN A 73 25.43 0.33 -10.18
C GLN A 73 25.24 -1.18 -10.37
N PRO A 74 25.90 -1.79 -11.37
CA PRO A 74 25.86 -3.24 -11.56
C PRO A 74 26.19 -3.99 -10.27
N GLY A 75 25.27 -4.87 -9.83
CA GLY A 75 25.42 -5.66 -8.61
C GLY A 75 25.01 -4.95 -7.32
N ALA A 76 24.78 -3.63 -7.31
CA ALA A 76 24.45 -2.88 -6.08
C ALA A 76 22.95 -2.85 -5.73
N ALA A 77 22.05 -3.16 -6.67
CA ALA A 77 20.61 -2.94 -6.50
C ALA A 77 20.01 -3.57 -5.23
N SER A 78 20.45 -4.76 -4.82
CA SER A 78 19.95 -5.40 -3.60
C SER A 78 20.40 -4.67 -2.34
N ALA A 79 21.68 -4.29 -2.24
CA ALA A 79 22.21 -3.56 -1.09
C ALA A 79 21.55 -2.17 -0.95
N VAL A 80 21.44 -1.44 -2.06
CA VAL A 80 20.74 -0.14 -2.10
C VAL A 80 19.27 -0.31 -1.67
N ALA A 81 18.59 -1.32 -2.17
CA ALA A 81 17.19 -1.57 -1.81
C ALA A 81 17.03 -1.93 -0.33
N ASP A 82 17.95 -2.68 0.26
CA ASP A 82 17.95 -3.01 1.70
C ASP A 82 18.17 -1.74 2.56
N GLU A 83 19.08 -0.84 2.16
CA GLU A 83 19.26 0.46 2.83
C GLU A 83 18.02 1.33 2.73
N PHE A 84 17.37 1.41 1.56
CA PHE A 84 16.10 2.13 1.39
C PHE A 84 15.01 1.53 2.27
N ALA A 85 14.92 0.21 2.35
CA ALA A 85 13.90 -0.48 3.13
C ALA A 85 14.04 -0.24 4.65
N ALA A 86 15.24 0.06 5.13
CA ALA A 86 15.51 0.40 6.53
C ALA A 86 15.04 1.82 6.92
N ILE A 87 14.81 2.71 5.95
CA ILE A 87 14.40 4.10 6.22
C ILE A 87 12.90 4.13 6.54
N PRO A 88 12.49 4.70 7.71
CA PRO A 88 11.08 4.73 8.11
C PRO A 88 10.16 5.47 7.13
N GLN A 89 10.61 6.56 6.52
CA GLN A 89 9.82 7.35 5.58
C GLN A 89 9.69 6.70 4.19
N VAL A 90 10.49 5.67 3.90
CA VAL A 90 10.36 4.88 2.67
C VAL A 90 9.33 3.79 2.89
N PHE A 91 8.14 3.92 2.31
CA PHE A 91 7.06 2.98 2.58
C PHE A 91 6.97 1.79 1.60
N SER A 92 7.66 1.88 0.46
CA SER A 92 7.72 0.78 -0.51
C SER A 92 9.05 0.83 -1.28
N VAL A 93 9.65 -0.34 -1.54
CA VAL A 93 10.91 -0.48 -2.30
C VAL A 93 10.79 -1.66 -3.25
N ASN A 94 11.12 -1.41 -4.53
CA ASN A 94 10.99 -2.39 -5.59
C ASN A 94 12.18 -2.36 -6.53
N ILE A 95 12.75 -3.52 -6.83
CA ILE A 95 13.76 -3.73 -7.88
C ILE A 95 13.03 -4.16 -9.15
N THR A 96 13.36 -3.51 -10.28
CA THR A 96 12.66 -3.69 -11.54
C THR A 96 13.60 -3.98 -12.71
N THR A 97 13.01 -4.34 -13.84
CA THR A 97 13.70 -4.26 -15.14
C THR A 97 13.88 -2.79 -15.56
N GLY A 98 14.72 -2.55 -16.57
CA GLY A 98 14.93 -1.24 -17.17
C GLY A 98 16.11 -0.47 -16.57
N PRO A 99 16.42 0.73 -17.09
CA PRO A 99 17.57 1.52 -16.67
C PRO A 99 17.43 2.04 -15.25
N ASP A 100 16.26 2.60 -14.87
CA ASP A 100 15.97 2.94 -13.47
C ASP A 100 15.49 1.66 -12.77
N ASN A 101 16.45 0.83 -12.39
CA ASN A 101 16.20 -0.53 -11.92
C ASN A 101 15.74 -0.63 -10.44
N LEU A 102 15.50 0.52 -9.80
CA LEU A 102 14.90 0.61 -8.48
C LEU A 102 13.90 1.77 -8.44
N TYR A 103 12.75 1.55 -7.82
CA TYR A 103 11.90 2.66 -7.37
C TYR A 103 11.46 2.47 -5.94
N ALA A 104 11.27 3.58 -5.25
CA ALA A 104 10.75 3.66 -3.90
C ALA A 104 9.67 4.74 -3.80
N PHE A 105 8.71 4.51 -2.91
CA PHE A 105 7.79 5.56 -2.50
C PHE A 105 8.18 6.11 -1.14
N VAL A 106 8.24 7.42 -1.05
CA VAL A 106 8.66 8.17 0.14
C VAL A 106 7.52 9.01 0.65
N ILE A 107 7.40 9.14 1.96
CA ILE A 107 6.35 9.91 2.61
C ILE A 107 6.94 10.70 3.79
N ALA A 108 6.47 11.93 3.99
CA ALA A 108 6.87 12.79 5.09
C ALA A 108 5.69 13.63 5.59
N ALA A 109 5.75 14.09 6.82
CA ALA A 109 4.71 14.93 7.42
C ALA A 109 4.62 16.30 6.74
N ASP A 110 5.75 16.81 6.27
CA ASP A 110 5.83 18.14 5.65
C ASP A 110 6.84 18.20 4.49
N GLN A 111 6.91 19.37 3.85
CA GLN A 111 7.79 19.61 2.71
C GLN A 111 9.29 19.67 3.08
N PRO A 112 9.73 20.27 4.20
CA PRO A 112 11.13 20.25 4.62
C PRO A 112 11.66 18.82 4.83
N LEU A 113 10.92 17.97 5.55
CA LEU A 113 11.30 16.57 5.75
C LEU A 113 11.38 15.80 4.43
N LEU A 114 10.39 16.00 3.53
CA LEU A 114 10.45 15.36 2.21
C LEU A 114 11.67 15.84 1.40
N ALA A 115 11.99 17.13 1.45
CA ALA A 115 13.15 17.68 0.76
C ALA A 115 14.46 17.06 1.30
N ALA A 116 14.65 17.00 2.61
CA ALA A 116 15.81 16.38 3.22
C ALA A 116 15.96 14.89 2.82
N LEU A 117 14.85 14.16 2.70
CA LEU A 117 14.88 12.78 2.21
C LEU A 117 15.34 12.68 0.76
N VAL A 118 14.67 13.39 -0.15
CA VAL A 118 14.89 13.19 -1.60
C VAL A 118 16.10 13.93 -2.14
N VAL A 119 16.58 14.98 -1.47
CA VAL A 119 17.74 15.79 -1.89
C VAL A 119 19.01 15.32 -1.21
N ASP A 120 18.96 15.01 0.08
CA ASP A 120 20.17 14.77 0.88
C ASP A 120 20.33 13.28 1.24
N ARG A 121 19.32 12.66 1.86
CA ARG A 121 19.45 11.34 2.48
C ARG A 121 19.52 10.20 1.46
N LEU A 122 18.54 10.13 0.54
CA LEU A 122 18.47 9.01 -0.41
C LEU A 122 19.57 9.06 -1.47
N PRO A 123 19.90 10.23 -2.07
CA PRO A 123 21.02 10.29 -3.04
C PRO A 123 22.39 9.99 -2.44
N ALA A 124 22.57 10.12 -1.13
CA ALA A 124 23.83 9.82 -0.45
C ALA A 124 24.10 8.30 -0.28
N ILE A 125 23.11 7.45 -0.57
CA ILE A 125 23.28 5.99 -0.46
C ILE A 125 24.26 5.51 -1.54
N ALA A 126 25.27 4.75 -1.11
CA ALA A 126 26.28 4.24 -2.01
C ALA A 126 25.70 3.24 -3.03
N GLY A 127 26.25 3.20 -4.24
CA GLY A 127 25.81 2.27 -5.29
C GLY A 127 24.76 2.84 -6.24
N LEU A 128 24.47 4.14 -6.15
CA LEU A 128 23.60 4.86 -7.09
C LEU A 128 24.44 5.51 -8.20
N ASN A 129 23.98 5.38 -9.44
CA ASN A 129 24.52 6.11 -10.60
C ASN A 129 23.72 7.38 -10.90
N ARG A 130 22.40 7.26 -10.87
CA ARG A 130 21.45 8.33 -11.20
C ARG A 130 20.23 8.21 -10.34
N VAL A 131 19.65 9.34 -9.97
CA VAL A 131 18.39 9.42 -9.24
C VAL A 131 17.46 10.46 -9.88
N GLN A 132 16.18 10.23 -9.73
CA GLN A 132 15.14 11.20 -10.08
C GLN A 132 13.98 11.08 -9.08
N SER A 133 13.25 12.16 -8.90
CA SER A 133 12.07 12.17 -8.03
C SER A 133 10.93 12.95 -8.67
N ALA A 134 9.71 12.54 -8.33
CA ALA A 134 8.49 13.24 -8.70
C ALA A 134 7.56 13.33 -7.50
N LEU A 135 6.95 14.48 -7.29
CA LEU A 135 5.97 14.65 -6.21
C LEU A 135 4.67 13.94 -6.57
N MET A 136 4.08 13.28 -5.61
CA MET A 136 2.75 12.69 -5.70
C MET A 136 1.71 13.76 -5.34
N THR A 137 0.86 14.13 -6.29
CA THR A 137 -0.11 15.22 -6.12
C THR A 137 -1.51 14.72 -5.83
N GLN A 138 -1.90 13.57 -6.39
CA GLN A 138 -3.19 12.94 -6.15
C GLN A 138 -3.07 11.42 -6.14
N LEU A 139 -3.54 10.80 -5.05
CA LEU A 139 -3.68 9.36 -4.98
C LEU A 139 -5.06 8.94 -5.51
N PHE A 140 -5.09 8.18 -6.61
CA PHE A 140 -6.33 7.62 -7.16
C PHE A 140 -6.70 6.28 -6.50
N SER A 141 -5.74 5.39 -6.27
CA SER A 141 -5.91 4.10 -5.60
C SER A 141 -4.62 3.64 -4.93
N GLY A 142 -4.73 3.02 -3.78
CA GLY A 142 -3.58 2.46 -3.05
C GLY A 142 -3.92 1.46 -1.94
N THR A 143 -5.18 1.37 -1.53
CA THR A 143 -5.56 0.57 -0.36
C THR A 143 -6.68 -0.45 -0.60
N ARG A 144 -7.42 -0.37 -1.71
CA ARG A 144 -8.65 -1.13 -1.95
C ARG A 144 -8.54 -2.13 -3.11
N TRP A 145 -7.38 -2.74 -3.28
CA TRP A 145 -7.24 -3.79 -4.29
C TRP A 145 -7.93 -5.07 -3.82
N ARG A 146 -8.64 -5.76 -4.73
CA ARG A 146 -9.38 -6.98 -4.46
C ARG A 146 -8.90 -8.13 -5.34
N LEU A 147 -8.98 -9.33 -4.80
CA LEU A 147 -8.62 -10.57 -5.51
C LEU A 147 -9.80 -11.13 -6.32
N GLY A 148 -11.02 -10.61 -6.09
CA GLY A 148 -12.24 -11.06 -6.79
C GLY A 148 -12.93 -12.26 -6.13
N GLY A 149 -12.63 -12.53 -4.84
CA GLY A 149 -13.18 -13.67 -4.11
C GLY A 149 -14.59 -13.47 -3.54
N LEU A 150 -15.19 -12.26 -3.67
CA LEU A 150 -16.50 -11.93 -3.12
C LEU A 150 -17.54 -11.68 -4.22
N SER A 151 -18.76 -12.15 -3.99
CA SER A 151 -19.92 -11.78 -4.80
C SER A 151 -20.31 -10.30 -4.56
N PRO A 152 -21.10 -9.67 -5.47
CA PRO A 152 -21.57 -8.31 -5.27
C PRO A 152 -22.38 -8.10 -3.98
N ASP A 153 -23.15 -9.10 -3.54
CA ASP A 153 -23.93 -9.06 -2.30
C ASP A 153 -23.01 -9.07 -1.08
N GLN A 154 -22.01 -9.94 -1.06
CA GLN A 154 -21.00 -10.01 -0.01
C GLN A 154 -20.18 -8.71 0.08
N VAL A 155 -19.83 -8.11 -1.07
CA VAL A 155 -19.18 -6.78 -1.11
C VAL A 155 -20.04 -5.73 -0.44
N ARG A 156 -21.35 -5.68 -0.74
CA ARG A 156 -22.27 -4.72 -0.09
C ARG A 156 -22.37 -4.95 1.41
N ALA A 157 -22.46 -6.22 1.81
CA ALA A 157 -22.64 -6.61 3.22
C ALA A 157 -21.44 -6.26 4.11
N VAL A 158 -20.20 -6.35 3.57
CA VAL A 158 -18.99 -6.10 4.35
C VAL A 158 -18.49 -4.66 4.26
N THR A 159 -18.90 -3.90 3.23
CA THR A 159 -18.45 -2.51 3.05
C THR A 159 -19.05 -1.63 4.14
N PRO A 160 -18.21 -0.97 4.98
CA PRO A 160 -18.72 -0.11 6.04
C PRO A 160 -19.42 1.12 5.45
N GLU A 161 -20.43 1.61 6.15
CA GLU A 161 -21.04 2.90 5.81
C GLU A 161 -19.99 4.02 5.92
N PRO A 162 -20.06 5.03 5.03
CA PRO A 162 -19.20 6.19 5.13
C PRO A 162 -19.34 6.86 6.50
N ALA A 163 -18.22 7.01 7.21
CA ALA A 163 -18.23 7.75 8.47
C ALA A 163 -18.66 9.20 8.23
N LYS A 164 -19.49 9.75 9.12
CA LYS A 164 -19.81 11.18 9.10
C LYS A 164 -18.53 11.96 9.36
N ALA A 165 -18.25 12.93 8.50
CA ALA A 165 -17.10 13.81 8.68
C ALA A 165 -17.23 14.55 10.02
N ILE A 166 -16.19 14.47 10.84
CA ILE A 166 -16.04 15.26 12.06
C ILE A 166 -14.93 16.30 11.83
N PRO A 167 -14.89 17.39 12.64
CA PRO A 167 -13.86 18.42 12.51
C PRO A 167 -12.45 17.85 12.47
N ALA A 168 -11.55 18.54 11.77
CA ALA A 168 -10.14 18.19 11.71
C ALA A 168 -9.58 18.03 13.13
N HIS A 169 -8.85 16.94 13.33
CA HIS A 169 -8.13 16.65 14.56
C HIS A 169 -6.65 16.99 14.33
N GLU A 170 -6.08 17.77 15.24
CA GLU A 170 -4.63 18.02 15.24
C GLU A 170 -3.91 16.77 15.72
N PHE A 171 -3.05 16.23 14.86
CA PHE A 171 -2.31 14.99 15.10
C PHE A 171 -1.17 15.27 16.10
N ASP A 172 -1.14 14.54 17.21
CA ASP A 172 -0.17 14.68 18.29
C ASP A 172 0.73 13.44 18.47
N GLU A 173 1.66 13.49 19.44
CA GLU A 173 2.59 12.37 19.69
C GLU A 173 1.88 11.09 20.14
N PHE A 174 0.76 11.19 20.86
CA PHE A 174 -0.02 10.01 21.23
C PHE A 174 -0.67 9.36 20.00
N ASP A 175 -1.07 10.15 19.01
CA ASP A 175 -1.59 9.64 17.74
C ASP A 175 -0.51 8.92 16.96
N ARG A 176 0.72 9.45 16.98
CA ARG A 176 1.89 8.81 16.36
C ARG A 176 2.21 7.49 17.04
N GLU A 177 2.22 7.41 18.37
CA GLU A 177 2.41 6.16 19.11
C GLU A 177 1.37 5.11 18.70
N LEU A 178 0.08 5.48 18.63
CA LEU A 178 -1.00 4.59 18.16
C LEU A 178 -0.79 4.16 16.70
N PHE A 179 -0.46 5.11 15.84
CA PHE A 179 -0.22 4.86 14.42
C PHE A 179 0.91 3.84 14.23
N LEU A 180 2.05 4.00 14.90
CA LEU A 180 3.21 3.12 14.79
C LEU A 180 2.94 1.74 15.39
N ALA A 181 2.29 1.65 16.55
CA ALA A 181 1.93 0.38 17.17
C ALA A 181 1.02 -0.46 16.26
N LEU A 182 0.04 0.18 15.63
CA LEU A 182 -0.90 -0.47 14.71
C LEU A 182 -0.29 -0.87 13.36
N GLN A 183 0.92 -0.46 13.04
CA GLN A 183 1.62 -0.97 11.87
C GLN A 183 2.17 -2.39 12.07
N HIS A 184 2.48 -2.76 13.29
CA HIS A 184 2.89 -4.14 13.63
C HIS A 184 1.71 -5.10 13.52
N ASP A 185 0.56 -4.74 14.07
CA ASP A 185 -0.70 -5.46 13.90
C ASP A 185 -1.88 -4.47 13.99
N GLY A 186 -2.53 -4.21 12.87
CA GLY A 186 -3.69 -3.30 12.80
C GLY A 186 -4.96 -3.87 13.47
N ARG A 187 -4.95 -5.12 13.89
CA ARG A 187 -6.06 -5.79 14.58
C ARG A 187 -5.75 -6.12 16.05
N LEU A 188 -4.76 -5.44 16.65
CA LEU A 188 -4.51 -5.54 18.09
C LEU A 188 -5.79 -5.30 18.90
N SER A 189 -5.98 -6.07 19.96
CA SER A 189 -7.03 -5.78 20.92
C SER A 189 -6.77 -4.42 21.60
N PHE A 190 -7.82 -3.73 22.03
CA PHE A 190 -7.64 -2.46 22.76
C PHE A 190 -6.80 -2.62 24.02
N ARG A 191 -6.87 -3.78 24.68
CA ARG A 191 -6.04 -4.12 25.82
C ARG A 191 -4.55 -4.19 25.44
N ASP A 192 -4.22 -4.89 24.35
CA ASP A 192 -2.84 -5.05 23.91
C ASP A 192 -2.27 -3.73 23.37
N LEU A 193 -3.09 -2.96 22.62
CA LEU A 193 -2.73 -1.63 22.16
C LEU A 193 -2.50 -0.67 23.34
N ALA A 194 -3.35 -0.71 24.36
CA ALA A 194 -3.19 0.08 25.59
C ALA A 194 -1.88 -0.26 26.31
N ALA A 195 -1.54 -1.54 26.40
CA ALA A 195 -0.26 -1.99 26.95
C ALA A 195 0.93 -1.51 26.11
N ALA A 196 0.82 -1.57 24.76
CA ALA A 196 1.88 -1.15 23.86
C ALA A 196 2.20 0.36 23.94
N VAL A 197 1.19 1.21 24.12
CA VAL A 197 1.36 2.68 24.20
C VAL A 197 1.37 3.21 25.65
N GLY A 198 1.28 2.34 26.67
CA GLY A 198 1.35 2.75 28.07
C GLY A 198 0.20 3.66 28.52
N ARG A 199 -1.01 3.49 27.96
CA ARG A 199 -2.19 4.34 28.25
C ARG A 199 -3.39 3.46 28.66
N PRO A 200 -4.37 4.00 29.43
CA PRO A 200 -5.59 3.28 29.77
C PRO A 200 -6.42 2.88 28.54
N GLU A 201 -6.96 1.66 28.54
CA GLU A 201 -7.76 1.13 27.43
C GLU A 201 -8.92 2.07 27.00
N PRO A 202 -9.73 2.66 27.92
CA PRO A 202 -10.79 3.60 27.51
C PRO A 202 -10.27 4.82 26.76
N THR A 203 -9.07 5.32 27.13
CA THR A 203 -8.42 6.47 26.46
C THR A 203 -7.99 6.07 25.05
N VAL A 204 -7.36 4.92 24.88
CA VAL A 204 -6.94 4.38 23.58
C VAL A 204 -8.16 4.16 22.67
N ARG A 205 -9.21 3.52 23.16
CA ARG A 205 -10.45 3.26 22.42
C ARG A 205 -11.09 4.55 21.92
N ARG A 206 -11.23 5.55 22.81
CA ARG A 206 -11.80 6.85 22.47
C ARG A 206 -10.93 7.58 21.42
N ARG A 207 -9.61 7.56 21.60
CA ARG A 207 -8.68 8.26 20.69
C ARG A 207 -8.65 7.61 19.31
N LEU A 208 -8.56 6.29 19.25
CA LEU A 208 -8.58 5.56 17.97
C LEU A 208 -9.91 5.79 17.21
N GLY A 209 -11.03 5.78 17.93
CA GLY A 209 -12.35 6.12 17.35
C GLY A 209 -12.36 7.53 16.77
N LEU A 210 -11.81 8.51 17.48
CA LEU A 210 -11.68 9.89 16.98
C LEU A 210 -10.85 9.95 15.69
N LEU A 211 -9.66 9.35 15.69
CA LEU A 211 -8.72 9.38 14.55
C LEU A 211 -9.31 8.75 13.29
N THR A 212 -10.01 7.61 13.46
CA THR A 212 -10.65 6.92 12.33
C THR A 212 -11.85 7.70 11.81
N HIS A 213 -12.70 8.28 12.68
CA HIS A 213 -13.84 9.10 12.26
C HIS A 213 -13.40 10.44 11.65
N ALA A 214 -12.32 11.05 12.15
CA ALA A 214 -11.74 12.25 11.55
C ALA A 214 -11.04 11.98 10.22
N GLY A 215 -10.85 10.72 9.84
CA GLY A 215 -10.19 10.34 8.61
C GLY A 215 -8.69 10.67 8.58
N VAL A 216 -8.05 10.85 9.73
CA VAL A 216 -6.59 11.04 9.83
C VAL A 216 -5.83 9.73 9.96
N LEU A 217 -6.49 8.69 10.47
CA LEU A 217 -5.98 7.32 10.52
C LEU A 217 -6.93 6.38 9.78
N ALA A 218 -6.37 5.56 8.92
CA ALA A 218 -7.07 4.49 8.21
C ALA A 218 -6.40 3.15 8.47
N PHE A 219 -7.05 2.08 8.04
CA PHE A 219 -6.48 0.75 8.03
C PHE A 219 -6.40 0.21 6.63
N ARG A 220 -5.44 -0.64 6.39
CA ARG A 220 -5.28 -1.37 5.14
C ARG A 220 -4.97 -2.83 5.40
N THR A 221 -5.48 -3.66 4.53
CA THR A 221 -5.13 -5.08 4.46
C THR A 221 -4.16 -5.28 3.30
N ASP A 222 -3.15 -6.09 3.50
CA ASP A 222 -2.25 -6.53 2.45
C ASP A 222 -2.16 -8.06 2.43
N PHE A 223 -1.75 -8.60 1.29
CA PHE A 223 -1.66 -10.03 1.04
C PHE A 223 -0.45 -10.37 0.17
N ALA A 224 0.16 -11.54 0.42
CA ALA A 224 1.21 -12.10 -0.42
C ALA A 224 0.63 -12.57 -1.77
N ARG A 225 0.50 -11.69 -2.74
CA ARG A 225 -0.27 -11.85 -3.99
C ARG A 225 0.20 -13.01 -4.84
N VAL A 226 1.49 -13.31 -4.82
CA VAL A 226 2.07 -14.50 -5.48
C VAL A 226 1.35 -15.78 -5.04
N GLN A 227 0.95 -15.84 -3.77
CA GLN A 227 0.25 -16.98 -3.18
C GLN A 227 -1.21 -17.10 -3.64
N ALA A 228 -1.79 -16.03 -4.20
CA ALA A 228 -3.16 -15.98 -4.72
C ALA A 228 -3.23 -16.03 -6.27
N GLY A 229 -2.15 -16.41 -6.92
CA GLY A 229 -2.12 -16.54 -8.38
C GLY A 229 -1.83 -15.24 -9.14
N TRP A 230 -1.36 -14.19 -8.45
CA TRP A 230 -0.98 -12.90 -9.05
C TRP A 230 0.54 -12.65 -8.88
N PRO A 231 1.40 -13.45 -9.56
CA PRO A 231 2.84 -13.40 -9.33
C PRO A 231 3.55 -12.21 -9.99
N THR A 232 2.95 -11.61 -11.03
CA THR A 232 3.63 -10.62 -11.87
C THR A 232 3.20 -9.22 -11.50
N ALA A 233 4.10 -8.42 -10.95
CA ALA A 233 3.88 -7.01 -10.72
C ALA A 233 4.56 -6.19 -11.83
N VAL A 234 3.86 -5.18 -12.34
CA VAL A 234 4.39 -4.24 -13.35
C VAL A 234 4.16 -2.81 -12.89
N ALA A 235 5.02 -1.91 -13.35
CA ALA A 235 4.89 -0.46 -13.15
C ALA A 235 4.87 0.22 -14.52
N LEU A 236 3.94 1.15 -14.69
CA LEU A 236 3.79 1.95 -15.91
C LEU A 236 3.96 3.43 -15.58
N LYS A 237 4.68 4.15 -16.44
CA LYS A 237 4.72 5.62 -16.47
C LYS A 237 3.92 6.10 -17.66
N LEU A 238 2.90 6.91 -17.41
CA LEU A 238 2.01 7.41 -18.44
C LEU A 238 2.14 8.92 -18.58
N SER A 239 2.06 9.38 -19.81
CA SER A 239 1.86 10.79 -20.15
C SER A 239 0.42 10.98 -20.63
N VAL A 240 -0.26 11.92 -20.01
CA VAL A 240 -1.67 12.23 -20.25
C VAL A 240 -1.81 13.74 -20.40
N THR A 241 -2.63 14.21 -21.33
CA THR A 241 -2.98 15.64 -21.38
C THR A 241 -3.57 16.10 -20.06
N GLY A 242 -3.10 17.23 -19.49
CA GLY A 242 -3.42 17.65 -18.13
C GLY A 242 -4.90 17.65 -17.77
N SER A 243 -5.78 18.08 -18.67
CA SER A 243 -7.24 18.04 -18.46
C SER A 243 -7.84 16.63 -18.37
N ALA A 244 -7.14 15.59 -18.85
CA ALA A 244 -7.61 14.22 -18.84
C ALA A 244 -7.03 13.37 -17.69
N VAL A 245 -6.05 13.84 -16.94
CA VAL A 245 -5.34 13.08 -15.87
C VAL A 245 -6.33 12.47 -14.87
N ALA A 246 -7.24 13.27 -14.35
CA ALA A 246 -8.24 12.79 -13.40
C ALA A 246 -9.20 11.74 -13.99
N ALA A 247 -9.55 11.85 -15.27
CA ALA A 247 -10.42 10.87 -15.94
C ALA A 247 -9.69 9.55 -16.14
N VAL A 248 -8.44 9.59 -16.63
CA VAL A 248 -7.58 8.41 -16.81
C VAL A 248 -7.32 7.72 -15.47
N GLY A 249 -6.97 8.49 -14.42
CA GLY A 249 -6.78 7.94 -13.08
C GLY A 249 -8.01 7.20 -12.55
N ARG A 250 -9.22 7.76 -12.70
CA ARG A 250 -10.47 7.10 -12.32
C ARG A 250 -10.76 5.85 -13.16
N THR A 251 -10.38 5.82 -14.43
CA THR A 251 -10.50 4.63 -15.28
C THR A 251 -9.56 3.53 -14.80
N LEU A 252 -8.30 3.86 -14.59
CA LEU A 252 -7.29 2.91 -14.10
C LEU A 252 -7.68 2.25 -12.77
N VAL A 253 -8.28 3.00 -11.86
CA VAL A 253 -8.75 2.45 -10.57
C VAL A 253 -9.82 1.37 -10.73
N ARG A 254 -10.59 1.39 -11.82
CA ARG A 254 -11.60 0.36 -12.10
C ARG A 254 -11.03 -0.93 -12.68
N TYR A 255 -9.79 -0.90 -13.14
CA TYR A 255 -9.13 -2.10 -13.66
C TYR A 255 -8.79 -3.04 -12.49
N PRO A 256 -9.20 -4.32 -12.56
CA PRO A 256 -8.94 -5.28 -11.49
C PRO A 256 -7.45 -5.53 -11.25
N GLU A 257 -6.63 -5.25 -12.25
CA GLU A 257 -5.17 -5.37 -12.18
C GLU A 257 -4.52 -4.22 -11.40
N THR A 258 -5.17 -3.05 -11.30
CA THR A 258 -4.56 -1.86 -10.69
C THR A 258 -4.40 -2.00 -9.19
N ARG A 259 -3.16 -1.89 -8.74
CA ARG A 259 -2.79 -1.96 -7.32
C ARG A 259 -2.58 -0.59 -6.69
N PHE A 260 -1.92 0.30 -7.42
CA PHE A 260 -1.60 1.65 -6.96
C PHE A 260 -1.63 2.57 -8.18
N CYS A 261 -2.25 3.73 -8.06
CA CYS A 261 -2.32 4.71 -9.14
C CYS A 261 -2.23 6.12 -8.55
N VAL A 262 -1.31 6.91 -9.05
CA VAL A 262 -1.01 8.24 -8.51
C VAL A 262 -0.69 9.22 -9.63
N GLU A 263 -1.13 10.46 -9.47
CA GLU A 263 -0.68 11.60 -10.27
C GLU A 263 0.68 12.08 -9.80
N LEU A 264 1.55 12.42 -10.75
CA LEU A 264 2.90 12.89 -10.50
C LEU A 264 3.12 14.31 -11.07
N THR A 265 3.99 15.05 -10.40
CA THR A 265 4.51 16.33 -10.86
C THR A 265 6.03 16.39 -10.64
N GLY A 266 6.77 16.95 -11.61
CA GLY A 266 8.22 17.13 -11.56
C GLY A 266 9.05 15.95 -12.09
N GLY A 267 8.44 14.83 -12.47
CA GLY A 267 9.09 13.63 -12.98
C GLY A 267 9.27 13.58 -14.50
N GLY A 268 9.44 14.71 -15.18
CA GLY A 268 9.57 14.77 -16.63
C GLY A 268 8.22 14.71 -17.34
N ALA A 269 8.12 13.94 -18.44
CA ALA A 269 6.91 13.85 -19.27
C ALA A 269 5.81 12.98 -18.64
N ALA A 270 6.14 12.12 -17.67
CA ALA A 270 5.16 11.28 -17.00
C ALA A 270 4.39 12.07 -15.93
N ASN A 271 3.07 11.94 -15.94
CA ASN A 271 2.19 12.54 -14.94
C ASN A 271 1.23 11.55 -14.27
N ILE A 272 1.28 10.26 -14.64
CA ILE A 272 0.65 9.16 -13.91
C ILE A 272 1.67 8.05 -13.73
N PHE A 273 1.75 7.52 -12.52
CA PHE A 273 2.43 6.27 -12.22
C PHE A 273 1.39 5.25 -11.73
N VAL A 274 1.39 4.08 -12.34
CA VAL A 274 0.47 3.02 -11.95
C VAL A 274 1.22 1.70 -11.79
N THR A 275 0.94 0.99 -10.69
CA THR A 275 1.39 -0.39 -10.53
C THR A 275 0.21 -1.34 -10.69
N MET A 276 0.44 -2.42 -11.39
CA MET A 276 -0.55 -3.44 -11.66
C MET A 276 -0.05 -4.81 -11.22
N GLN A 277 -0.97 -5.69 -10.91
CA GLN A 277 -0.70 -7.07 -10.59
C GLN A 277 -1.37 -7.95 -11.65
N LEU A 278 -0.62 -8.87 -12.24
CA LEU A 278 -1.03 -9.70 -13.37
C LEU A 278 -0.83 -11.18 -13.04
N HIS A 279 -1.53 -12.05 -13.72
CA HIS A 279 -1.28 -13.50 -13.66
C HIS A 279 -0.02 -13.86 -14.46
N ASN A 280 0.16 -13.23 -15.63
CA ASN A 280 1.34 -13.38 -16.48
C ASN A 280 1.79 -12.03 -17.02
N VAL A 281 3.03 -11.93 -17.43
CA VAL A 281 3.56 -10.72 -18.06
C VAL A 281 2.86 -10.41 -19.41
N SER A 282 2.42 -11.44 -20.13
CA SER A 282 1.66 -11.32 -21.37
C SER A 282 0.29 -10.65 -21.22
N ASP A 283 -0.26 -10.59 -19.99
CA ASP A 283 -1.54 -9.93 -19.72
C ASP A 283 -1.41 -8.42 -19.79
N LEU A 284 -0.18 -7.89 -19.87
CA LEU A 284 0.07 -6.45 -19.95
C LEU A 284 -0.42 -5.85 -21.27
N ASP A 285 -0.18 -6.52 -22.40
CA ASP A 285 -0.59 -6.01 -23.72
C ASP A 285 -2.10 -5.78 -23.83
N PRO A 286 -2.98 -6.75 -23.43
CA PRO A 286 -4.42 -6.51 -23.36
C PRO A 286 -4.82 -5.29 -22.47
N VAL A 287 -4.14 -5.09 -21.35
CA VAL A 287 -4.40 -3.96 -20.46
C VAL A 287 -4.03 -2.63 -21.12
N ILE A 288 -2.87 -2.55 -21.78
CA ILE A 288 -2.42 -1.37 -22.53
C ILE A 288 -3.37 -1.08 -23.70
N HIS A 289 -3.78 -2.10 -24.45
CA HIS A 289 -4.75 -1.94 -25.54
C HIS A 289 -6.09 -1.40 -25.06
N ARG A 290 -6.62 -1.95 -23.94
CA ARG A 290 -7.86 -1.46 -23.31
C ARG A 290 -7.72 0.01 -22.92
N LEU A 291 -6.62 0.39 -22.24
CA LEU A 291 -6.37 1.76 -21.85
C LEU A 291 -6.30 2.70 -23.06
N SER A 292 -5.59 2.31 -24.12
CA SER A 292 -5.45 3.12 -25.34
C SER A 292 -6.77 3.28 -26.09
N ALA A 293 -7.63 2.26 -26.07
CA ALA A 293 -8.96 2.32 -26.67
C ALA A 293 -9.91 3.25 -25.89
N GLU A 294 -9.86 3.20 -24.55
CA GLU A 294 -10.69 4.06 -23.69
C GLU A 294 -10.16 5.52 -23.66
N HIS A 295 -8.84 5.71 -23.82
CA HIS A 295 -8.17 7.00 -23.73
C HIS A 295 -7.09 7.14 -24.84
N PRO A 296 -7.47 7.47 -26.09
CA PRO A 296 -6.50 7.55 -27.21
C PRO A 296 -5.37 8.57 -27.03
N GLY A 297 -5.52 9.51 -26.09
CA GLY A 297 -4.48 10.52 -25.77
C GLY A 297 -3.46 10.09 -24.72
N VAL A 298 -3.54 8.84 -24.21
CA VAL A 298 -2.58 8.31 -23.24
C VAL A 298 -1.37 7.74 -23.97
N ALA A 299 -0.18 8.17 -23.57
CA ALA A 299 1.08 7.58 -24.00
C ALA A 299 1.71 6.78 -22.86
N VAL A 300 2.02 5.51 -23.10
CA VAL A 300 2.83 4.69 -22.20
C VAL A 300 4.29 5.02 -22.46
N LEU A 301 4.94 5.71 -21.53
CA LEU A 301 6.33 6.16 -21.66
C LEU A 301 7.33 5.10 -21.20
N ASP A 302 6.95 4.30 -20.22
CA ASP A 302 7.81 3.27 -19.65
C ASP A 302 6.98 2.14 -19.07
N THR A 303 7.54 0.94 -19.16
CA THR A 303 6.95 -0.30 -18.66
C THR A 303 8.04 -1.13 -17.98
N ARG A 304 7.84 -1.44 -16.71
CA ARG A 304 8.82 -2.21 -15.92
C ARG A 304 8.16 -3.39 -15.26
N VAL A 305 8.85 -4.53 -15.30
CA VAL A 305 8.47 -5.69 -14.48
C VAL A 305 9.17 -5.59 -13.14
N VAL A 306 8.43 -5.72 -12.06
CA VAL A 306 8.98 -5.79 -10.71
C VAL A 306 9.58 -7.19 -10.50
N LEU A 307 10.89 -7.24 -10.35
CA LEU A 307 11.63 -8.47 -10.13
C LEU A 307 11.64 -8.89 -8.65
N ARG A 308 11.65 -7.89 -7.76
CA ARG A 308 11.62 -8.10 -6.32
C ARG A 308 11.00 -6.91 -5.59
N SER A 309 10.00 -7.16 -4.74
CA SER A 309 9.51 -6.18 -3.77
C SER A 309 10.16 -6.47 -2.42
N LEU A 310 10.87 -5.50 -1.85
CA LEU A 310 11.55 -5.65 -0.55
C LEU A 310 10.70 -5.12 0.59
N LYS A 311 9.99 -4.01 0.35
CA LYS A 311 9.14 -3.37 1.34
C LYS A 311 7.80 -2.97 0.73
N SER A 312 6.71 -3.23 1.42
CA SER A 312 5.37 -2.79 1.06
C SER A 312 4.66 -2.27 2.29
N TRP A 313 4.45 -0.96 2.35
CA TRP A 313 3.84 -0.26 3.48
C TRP A 313 4.43 -0.71 4.83
N GLY A 314 5.74 -0.54 4.99
CA GLY A 314 6.47 -0.91 6.22
C GLY A 314 6.77 -2.40 6.39
N ARG A 315 6.10 -3.31 5.69
CA ARG A 315 6.40 -4.75 5.74
C ARG A 315 7.60 -5.09 4.88
N LEU A 316 8.58 -5.73 5.47
CA LEU A 316 9.70 -6.35 4.76
C LEU A 316 9.23 -7.70 4.20
N LEU A 317 9.48 -7.91 2.92
CA LEU A 317 8.98 -9.06 2.18
C LEU A 317 10.10 -10.04 1.82
N GLY A 318 9.78 -11.33 1.91
CA GLY A 318 10.61 -12.38 1.34
C GLY A 318 10.47 -12.47 -0.18
N LEU A 319 11.30 -13.30 -0.82
CA LEU A 319 11.23 -13.56 -2.27
C LEU A 319 9.89 -14.19 -2.69
N ASP A 320 9.23 -14.86 -1.77
CA ASP A 320 7.90 -15.46 -1.94
C ASP A 320 6.74 -14.48 -1.68
N GLY A 321 7.05 -13.19 -1.44
CA GLY A 321 6.10 -12.13 -1.17
C GLY A 321 5.49 -12.14 0.24
N ARG A 322 5.89 -13.07 1.11
CA ARG A 322 5.41 -13.14 2.50
C ARG A 322 6.09 -12.07 3.35
N ALA A 323 5.32 -11.52 4.30
CA ALA A 323 5.86 -10.64 5.31
C ALA A 323 6.82 -11.39 6.23
N ARG A 324 8.00 -10.79 6.50
CA ARG A 324 9.03 -11.34 7.39
C ARG A 324 9.24 -10.49 8.62
N ASP A 325 9.19 -9.16 8.44
CA ASP A 325 9.44 -8.19 9.50
C ASP A 325 8.73 -6.87 9.19
N VAL A 326 8.84 -5.90 10.10
CA VAL A 326 8.24 -4.57 10.00
C VAL A 326 9.29 -3.51 10.27
N VAL A 327 9.48 -2.60 9.33
CA VAL A 327 10.07 -1.28 9.57
C VAL A 327 8.91 -0.29 9.47
N PRO A 328 8.33 0.15 10.59
CA PRO A 328 7.14 1.01 10.58
C PRO A 328 7.37 2.26 9.74
N VAL A 329 6.33 2.65 9.00
CA VAL A 329 6.35 3.90 8.26
C VAL A 329 6.10 5.05 9.23
N ASP A 330 7.11 5.87 9.44
CA ASP A 330 7.05 7.01 10.35
C ASP A 330 7.29 8.30 9.58
N LEU A 331 6.19 9.02 9.30
CA LEU A 331 6.20 10.26 8.53
C LEU A 331 6.91 11.40 9.26
N TRP A 332 7.03 11.30 10.59
CA TRP A 332 7.56 12.34 11.48
C TRP A 332 8.99 12.06 11.97
N ALA A 333 9.55 10.90 11.59
CA ALA A 333 10.92 10.58 11.96
C ALA A 333 11.90 11.64 11.42
N PRO A 334 12.92 12.04 12.16
CA PRO A 334 13.97 12.92 11.65
C PRO A 334 14.74 12.20 10.53
N VAL A 335 15.32 12.99 9.62
CA VAL A 335 16.13 12.49 8.47
C VAL A 335 17.61 12.44 8.85
#